data_f4fc51c7bc8b01447023b173fa31e724
#
_entry.id   f4fc51c7bc8b01447023b173fa31e724
#
_cell.length_a   1.000
_cell.length_b   1.000
_cell.length_c   1.000
_cell.angle_alpha   90.00
_cell.angle_beta   90.00
_cell.angle_gamma   90.00
#
_symmetry.space_group_name_H-M   'P 1'
#
loop_
_entity.id
_entity.type
_entity.pdbx_description
1 polymer ?
#
loop_
_entity_poly.entity_id
_entity_poly.type
_entity_poly.pdbx_seq_one_letter_code
_entity_poly.pdbx_strand_id
1 'polypeptide(L)'
;MNKNLIDDTQALLDGHIDANGTTRRFALKAALGVGYASAAMPIIAQTAIKTPVAGLLTGEVTIDVNGFKMPAYRSAPAGKSDLPVVLVISEIFGVHEYIADVTHRLAQAGYMAIAPELFVRQGDPSQYGELAKLQSEIIAKVPDAQVMADLDATVAWASRNGGNAQKLAITGFCWGGRITWLYAAH
;
A
#
# COMPACT_ATOMS: atom_id res chain seq x y z
N MET A 1 38.60 -13.88 12.05
CA MET A 1 37.29 -13.33 12.39
C MET A 1 37.53 -12.27 13.45
N ASN A 2 37.18 -11.01 13.19
CA ASN A 2 37.62 -9.84 13.96
C ASN A 2 36.87 -9.78 15.29
N LYS A 3 37.59 -9.82 16.42
CA LYS A 3 37.03 -9.85 17.79
C LYS A 3 36.09 -8.67 18.05
N ASN A 4 36.37 -7.52 17.46
CA ASN A 4 35.56 -6.29 17.57
C ASN A 4 34.14 -6.43 16.97
N LEU A 5 33.98 -7.27 15.93
CA LEU A 5 32.69 -7.47 15.26
C LEU A 5 31.73 -8.33 16.12
N ILE A 6 32.31 -9.25 16.92
CA ILE A 6 31.54 -10.12 17.84
C ILE A 6 31.10 -9.29 19.06
N ASP A 7 32.00 -8.45 19.59
CA ASP A 7 31.69 -7.58 20.74
C ASP A 7 30.64 -6.52 20.35
N ASP A 8 30.72 -5.96 19.15
CA ASP A 8 29.69 -5.00 18.63
C ASP A 8 28.33 -5.68 18.40
N THR A 9 28.32 -6.93 17.91
CA THR A 9 27.06 -7.67 17.74
C THR A 9 26.48 -8.10 19.09
N GLN A 10 27.32 -8.48 20.06
CA GLN A 10 26.87 -8.82 21.42
C GLN A 10 26.31 -7.60 22.13
N ALA A 11 26.96 -6.43 22.01
CA ALA A 11 26.46 -5.16 22.56
C ALA A 11 25.12 -4.69 21.93
N LEU A 12 24.82 -5.12 20.69
CA LEU A 12 23.52 -4.91 20.05
C LEU A 12 22.45 -5.87 20.55
N LEU A 13 22.85 -7.04 21.06
CA LEU A 13 21.95 -8.09 21.58
C LEU A 13 21.69 -7.91 23.08
N ASP A 14 22.69 -7.53 23.85
CA ASP A 14 22.58 -7.22 25.28
C ASP A 14 22.00 -5.80 25.39
N GLY A 15 20.69 -5.72 25.59
CA GLY A 15 19.95 -4.46 25.70
C GLY A 15 20.57 -3.53 26.77
N HIS A 16 21.47 -2.64 26.38
CA HIS A 16 21.98 -1.56 27.25
C HIS A 16 20.82 -0.68 27.65
N ILE A 17 20.52 -0.67 28.95
CA ILE A 17 19.54 0.21 29.56
C ILE A 17 20.26 1.53 29.83
N ASP A 18 19.76 2.64 29.30
CA ASP A 18 20.24 3.98 29.64
C ASP A 18 19.79 4.38 31.06
N ALA A 19 20.31 5.51 31.57
CA ALA A 19 20.01 6.03 32.89
C ALA A 19 18.50 6.30 33.16
N ASN A 20 17.65 6.25 32.09
CA ASN A 20 16.20 6.45 32.13
C ASN A 20 15.40 5.15 32.03
N GLY A 21 16.05 3.98 32.03
CA GLY A 21 15.37 2.68 31.96
C GLY A 21 14.90 2.28 30.56
N THR A 22 15.31 3.00 29.52
CA THR A 22 14.91 2.76 28.12
C THR A 22 15.94 1.89 27.41
N THR A 23 15.54 0.78 26.85
CA THR A 23 16.45 -0.05 26.07
C THR A 23 16.77 0.61 24.72
N ARG A 24 18.01 0.49 24.27
CA ARG A 24 18.47 1.01 22.97
C ARG A 24 17.58 0.51 21.80
N ARG A 25 17.07 -0.71 21.89
CA ARG A 25 16.07 -1.27 20.95
C ARG A 25 14.74 -0.52 20.96
N PHE A 26 14.27 -0.12 22.13
CA PHE A 26 13.03 0.65 22.26
C PHE A 26 13.22 2.06 21.68
N ALA A 27 14.34 2.72 22.00
CA ALA A 27 14.67 4.04 21.46
C ALA A 27 14.82 4.01 19.92
N LEU A 28 15.48 2.98 19.35
CA LEU A 28 15.59 2.79 17.90
C LEU A 28 14.21 2.50 17.25
N LYS A 29 13.38 1.66 17.85
CA LYS A 29 12.03 1.39 17.34
C LYS A 29 11.14 2.62 17.40
N ALA A 30 11.24 3.39 18.49
CA ALA A 30 10.51 4.65 18.64
C ALA A 30 11.01 5.71 17.63
N ALA A 31 12.34 5.85 17.47
CA ALA A 31 12.93 6.78 16.50
C ALA A 31 12.58 6.41 15.05
N LEU A 32 12.58 5.12 14.68
CA LEU A 32 12.16 4.66 13.37
C LEU A 32 10.65 4.87 13.15
N GLY A 33 9.83 4.58 14.17
CA GLY A 33 8.38 4.79 14.10
C GLY A 33 8.01 6.26 13.97
N VAL A 34 8.60 7.12 14.80
CA VAL A 34 8.37 8.59 14.74
C VAL A 34 8.99 9.20 13.48
N GLY A 35 10.18 8.73 13.07
CA GLY A 35 10.84 9.18 11.85
C GLY A 35 10.04 8.84 10.59
N TYR A 36 9.47 7.64 10.52
CA TYR A 36 8.62 7.23 9.41
C TYR A 36 7.29 8.00 9.40
N ALA A 37 6.62 8.12 10.56
CA ALA A 37 5.36 8.86 10.66
C ALA A 37 5.53 10.35 10.35
N SER A 38 6.60 10.98 10.85
CA SER A 38 6.89 12.40 10.57
C SER A 38 7.40 12.64 9.15
N ALA A 39 8.01 11.65 8.50
CA ALA A 39 8.39 11.72 7.10
C ALA A 39 7.19 11.45 6.16
N ALA A 40 6.24 10.60 6.57
CA ALA A 40 5.07 10.29 5.75
C ALA A 40 4.02 11.41 5.74
N MET A 41 3.83 12.12 6.86
CA MET A 41 2.83 13.20 6.95
C MET A 41 3.05 14.39 5.98
N PRO A 42 4.28 14.89 5.73
CA PRO A 42 4.51 15.92 4.72
C PRO A 42 4.39 15.40 3.28
N ILE A 43 4.63 14.12 3.05
CA ILE A 43 4.55 13.49 1.72
C ILE A 43 3.09 13.51 1.22
N ILE A 44 2.12 13.39 2.11
CA ILE A 44 0.69 13.41 1.78
C ILE A 44 0.27 14.79 1.21
N ALA A 45 0.94 15.88 1.58
CA ALA A 45 0.47 17.23 1.28
C ALA A 45 1.30 18.05 0.27
N GLN A 46 2.59 17.78 0.06
CA GLN A 46 3.44 18.74 -0.65
C GLN A 46 4.41 18.19 -1.70
N THR A 47 4.58 16.89 -1.83
CA THR A 47 5.58 16.29 -2.74
C THR A 47 5.03 15.26 -3.71
N ALA A 48 3.71 15.15 -3.86
CA ALA A 48 3.13 14.27 -4.86
C ALA A 48 3.59 14.71 -6.25
N ILE A 49 4.36 13.88 -6.93
CA ILE A 49 4.65 14.06 -8.36
C ILE A 49 3.29 14.01 -9.05
N LYS A 50 2.95 15.04 -9.82
CA LYS A 50 1.72 15.09 -10.60
C LYS A 50 2.01 14.64 -12.03
N THR A 51 1.78 13.38 -12.29
CA THR A 51 1.91 12.80 -13.63
C THR A 51 0.76 13.30 -14.52
N PRO A 52 1.04 13.87 -15.71
CA PRO A 52 0.00 14.31 -16.63
C PRO A 52 -0.92 13.16 -17.02
N VAL A 53 -2.23 13.42 -17.05
CA VAL A 53 -3.25 12.40 -17.38
C VAL A 53 -3.77 12.49 -18.80
N ALA A 54 -3.19 13.35 -19.64
CA ALA A 54 -3.56 13.48 -21.03
C ALA A 54 -3.40 12.12 -21.75
N GLY A 55 -4.46 11.69 -22.45
CA GLY A 55 -4.50 10.38 -23.14
C GLY A 55 -4.76 9.19 -22.20
N LEU A 56 -5.02 9.43 -20.92
CA LEU A 56 -5.42 8.40 -19.97
C LEU A 56 -6.91 8.50 -19.64
N LEU A 57 -7.47 7.37 -19.28
CA LEU A 57 -8.77 7.22 -18.65
C LEU A 57 -8.53 6.95 -17.17
N THR A 58 -8.74 7.95 -16.31
CA THR A 58 -8.44 7.91 -14.89
C THR A 58 -9.67 8.23 -14.05
N GLY A 59 -9.73 7.73 -12.83
CA GLY A 59 -10.78 8.08 -11.87
C GLY A 59 -11.22 6.92 -10.99
N GLU A 60 -12.14 7.26 -10.10
CA GLU A 60 -12.76 6.29 -9.21
C GLU A 60 -13.69 5.35 -9.97
N VAL A 61 -13.69 4.10 -9.54
CA VAL A 61 -14.56 3.04 -10.01
C VAL A 61 -15.10 2.27 -8.83
N THR A 62 -16.19 1.54 -9.04
CA THR A 62 -16.78 0.66 -8.01
C THR A 62 -16.65 -0.79 -8.44
N ILE A 63 -16.10 -1.59 -7.56
CA ILE A 63 -15.92 -3.04 -7.74
C ILE A 63 -16.92 -3.77 -6.85
N ASP A 64 -17.70 -4.65 -7.44
CA ASP A 64 -18.62 -5.51 -6.68
C ASP A 64 -17.85 -6.71 -6.13
N VAL A 65 -17.82 -6.82 -4.81
CA VAL A 65 -17.21 -7.94 -4.08
C VAL A 65 -18.32 -8.65 -3.31
N ASN A 66 -18.96 -9.62 -3.95
CA ASN A 66 -20.07 -10.38 -3.35
C ASN A 66 -21.18 -9.49 -2.78
N GLY A 67 -21.57 -8.45 -3.53
CA GLY A 67 -22.61 -7.48 -3.14
C GLY A 67 -22.08 -6.25 -2.39
N PHE A 68 -20.85 -6.29 -1.88
CA PHE A 68 -20.20 -5.11 -1.31
C PHE A 68 -19.61 -4.23 -2.41
N LYS A 69 -19.90 -2.93 -2.37
CA LYS A 69 -19.43 -1.95 -3.37
C LYS A 69 -18.11 -1.35 -2.90
N MET A 70 -17.00 -1.95 -3.29
CA MET A 70 -15.65 -1.49 -2.95
C MET A 70 -15.21 -0.39 -3.93
N PRO A 71 -14.84 0.80 -3.44
CA PRO A 71 -14.19 1.83 -4.26
C PRO A 71 -12.80 1.38 -4.70
N ALA A 72 -12.38 1.85 -5.87
CA ALA A 72 -11.01 1.70 -6.35
C ALA A 72 -10.67 2.88 -7.27
N TYR A 73 -9.40 3.24 -7.35
CA TYR A 73 -8.93 4.19 -8.34
C TYR A 73 -8.30 3.45 -9.52
N ARG A 74 -8.72 3.79 -10.75
CA ARG A 74 -8.23 3.15 -11.97
C ARG A 74 -7.60 4.15 -12.92
N SER A 75 -6.51 3.75 -13.56
CA SER A 75 -5.90 4.47 -14.68
C SER A 75 -5.54 3.51 -15.81
N ALA A 76 -5.81 3.91 -17.05
CA ALA A 76 -5.50 3.12 -18.24
C ALA A 76 -5.29 4.05 -19.45
N PRO A 77 -4.54 3.65 -20.50
CA PRO A 77 -4.52 4.35 -21.77
C PRO A 77 -5.93 4.46 -22.37
N ALA A 78 -6.34 5.66 -22.77
CA ALA A 78 -7.66 5.88 -23.37
C ALA A 78 -7.81 5.13 -24.69
N GLY A 79 -8.97 4.52 -24.91
CA GLY A 79 -9.30 3.82 -26.17
C GLY A 79 -8.51 2.54 -26.43
N LYS A 80 -7.79 2.01 -25.43
CA LYS A 80 -7.06 0.73 -25.54
C LYS A 80 -7.78 -0.37 -24.76
N SER A 81 -7.59 -1.60 -25.19
CA SER A 81 -8.07 -2.82 -24.55
C SER A 81 -6.99 -3.92 -24.57
N ASP A 82 -7.25 -5.06 -23.98
CA ASP A 82 -6.27 -6.15 -23.78
C ASP A 82 -5.01 -5.70 -23.05
N LEU A 83 -5.18 -4.72 -22.15
CA LEU A 83 -4.08 -4.11 -21.41
C LEU A 83 -3.56 -5.06 -20.30
N PRO A 84 -2.25 -5.21 -20.15
CA PRO A 84 -1.73 -5.88 -18.97
C PRO A 84 -2.18 -5.12 -17.70
N VAL A 85 -2.55 -5.87 -16.66
CA VAL A 85 -3.13 -5.33 -15.44
C VAL A 85 -2.07 -5.24 -14.35
N VAL A 86 -2.02 -4.11 -13.64
CA VAL A 86 -1.20 -3.97 -12.43
C VAL A 86 -2.09 -3.56 -11.26
N LEU A 87 -2.16 -4.39 -10.22
CA LEU A 87 -2.75 -4.03 -8.95
C LEU A 87 -1.73 -3.20 -8.15
N VAL A 88 -2.18 -2.05 -7.65
CA VAL A 88 -1.34 -1.14 -6.85
C VAL A 88 -1.90 -1.08 -5.43
N ILE A 89 -1.17 -1.64 -4.48
CA ILE A 89 -1.63 -1.76 -3.10
C ILE A 89 -0.98 -0.69 -2.23
N SER A 90 -1.81 0.13 -1.61
CA SER A 90 -1.38 1.23 -0.76
C SER A 90 -0.71 0.76 0.52
N GLU A 91 -0.08 1.70 1.21
CA GLU A 91 0.27 1.60 2.62
C GLU A 91 -1.00 1.54 3.48
N ILE A 92 -0.85 1.71 4.78
CA ILE A 92 -1.96 1.73 5.75
C ILE A 92 -2.87 2.97 5.66
N PHE A 93 -2.58 3.91 4.77
CA PHE A 93 -3.30 5.19 4.65
C PHE A 93 -4.40 5.20 3.56
N GLY A 94 -4.62 4.07 2.87
CA GLY A 94 -5.58 3.99 1.77
C GLY A 94 -5.06 4.59 0.45
N VAL A 95 -5.95 4.76 -0.50
CA VAL A 95 -5.62 5.28 -1.84
C VAL A 95 -5.62 6.80 -1.82
N HIS A 96 -4.48 7.40 -1.55
CA HIS A 96 -4.24 8.84 -1.56
C HIS A 96 -3.62 9.31 -2.89
N GLU A 97 -3.39 10.63 -3.03
CA GLU A 97 -2.89 11.25 -4.28
C GLU A 97 -1.64 10.58 -4.85
N TYR A 98 -0.69 10.17 -3.99
CA TYR A 98 0.53 9.50 -4.47
C TYR A 98 0.24 8.12 -5.07
N ILE A 99 -0.63 7.33 -4.46
CA ILE A 99 -1.04 6.02 -4.99
C ILE A 99 -1.79 6.20 -6.30
N ALA A 100 -2.69 7.19 -6.39
CA ALA A 100 -3.35 7.54 -7.64
C ALA A 100 -2.33 7.93 -8.72
N ASP A 101 -1.31 8.75 -8.38
CA ASP A 101 -0.24 9.13 -9.32
C ASP A 101 0.61 7.93 -9.79
N VAL A 102 0.88 6.95 -8.91
CA VAL A 102 1.53 5.69 -9.32
C VAL A 102 0.72 4.99 -10.40
N THR A 103 -0.62 4.97 -10.28
CA THR A 103 -1.48 4.39 -11.33
C THR A 103 -1.39 5.18 -12.65
N HIS A 104 -1.26 6.52 -12.59
CA HIS A 104 -1.05 7.34 -13.80
C HIS A 104 0.25 6.97 -14.52
N ARG A 105 1.36 6.83 -13.78
CA ARG A 105 2.66 6.44 -14.35
C ARG A 105 2.61 5.08 -15.01
N LEU A 106 1.97 4.11 -14.38
CA LEU A 106 1.78 2.77 -14.95
C LEU A 106 0.90 2.82 -16.19
N ALA A 107 -0.16 3.65 -16.19
CA ALA A 107 -1.01 3.82 -17.36
C ALA A 107 -0.26 4.48 -18.54
N GLN A 108 0.61 5.46 -18.29
CA GLN A 108 1.51 6.01 -19.32
C GLN A 108 2.46 4.95 -19.90
N ALA A 109 2.86 3.98 -19.08
CA ALA A 109 3.67 2.84 -19.54
C ALA A 109 2.87 1.76 -20.26
N GLY A 110 1.55 1.95 -20.45
CA GLY A 110 0.70 1.04 -21.22
C GLY A 110 -0.07 0.00 -20.43
N TYR A 111 -0.14 0.13 -19.12
CA TYR A 111 -0.86 -0.81 -18.24
C TYR A 111 -2.26 -0.27 -17.86
N MET A 112 -3.16 -1.18 -17.51
CA MET A 112 -4.31 -0.85 -16.68
C MET A 112 -3.87 -0.99 -15.23
N ALA A 113 -3.75 0.12 -14.50
CA ALA A 113 -3.38 0.13 -13.10
C ALA A 113 -4.62 0.39 -12.23
N ILE A 114 -4.80 -0.40 -11.16
CA ILE A 114 -5.96 -0.32 -10.28
C ILE A 114 -5.48 -0.36 -8.84
N ALA A 115 -5.92 0.61 -8.05
CA ALA A 115 -5.66 0.70 -6.62
C ALA A 115 -6.99 0.54 -5.85
N PRO A 116 -7.30 -0.63 -5.26
CA PRO A 116 -8.51 -0.85 -4.49
C PRO A 116 -8.41 -0.27 -3.07
N GLU A 117 -9.55 0.21 -2.54
CA GLU A 117 -9.69 0.69 -1.15
C GLU A 117 -9.96 -0.48 -0.20
N LEU A 118 -8.90 -1.15 0.23
CA LEU A 118 -8.98 -2.40 0.98
C LEU A 118 -9.43 -2.24 2.45
N PHE A 119 -9.42 -1.02 2.97
CA PHE A 119 -9.78 -0.72 4.37
C PHE A 119 -11.23 -0.27 4.55
N VAL A 120 -11.94 0.03 3.48
CA VAL A 120 -13.24 0.74 3.49
C VAL A 120 -14.32 0.03 4.33
N ARG A 121 -14.25 -1.29 4.52
CA ARG A 121 -15.17 -2.03 5.39
C ARG A 121 -14.90 -1.79 6.87
N GLN A 122 -13.67 -1.50 7.24
CA GLN A 122 -13.25 -1.25 8.62
C GLN A 122 -13.33 0.24 8.97
N GLY A 123 -13.22 1.13 7.98
CA GLY A 123 -13.31 2.56 8.13
C GLY A 123 -12.44 3.31 7.13
N ASP A 124 -12.38 4.63 7.29
CA ASP A 124 -11.55 5.52 6.46
C ASP A 124 -10.24 5.84 7.17
N PRO A 125 -9.09 5.33 6.68
CA PRO A 125 -7.79 5.60 7.29
C PRO A 125 -7.44 7.09 7.38
N SER A 126 -7.96 7.94 6.49
CA SER A 126 -7.67 9.38 6.45
C SER A 126 -8.21 10.15 7.67
N GLN A 127 -9.17 9.56 8.39
CA GLN A 127 -9.76 10.16 9.58
C GLN A 127 -8.92 9.96 10.85
N TYR A 128 -7.81 9.22 10.76
CA TYR A 128 -6.99 8.87 11.90
C TYR A 128 -5.71 9.73 11.95
N GLY A 129 -5.66 10.66 12.93
CA GLY A 129 -4.44 11.45 13.19
C GLY A 129 -3.36 10.72 14.00
N GLU A 130 -3.72 9.62 14.67
CA GLU A 130 -2.82 8.82 15.51
C GLU A 130 -2.56 7.45 14.90
N LEU A 131 -1.31 7.15 14.60
CA LEU A 131 -0.91 5.89 13.98
C LEU A 131 -1.30 4.65 14.82
N ALA A 132 -1.21 4.75 16.15
CA ALA A 132 -1.57 3.64 17.03
C ALA A 132 -3.07 3.28 16.95
N LYS A 133 -3.93 4.28 16.84
CA LYS A 133 -5.38 4.09 16.65
C LYS A 133 -5.68 3.52 15.28
N LEU A 134 -5.10 4.09 14.22
CA LEU A 134 -5.24 3.55 12.86
C LEU A 134 -4.86 2.07 12.84
N GLN A 135 -3.72 1.71 13.44
CA GLN A 135 -3.25 0.33 13.49
C GLN A 135 -4.23 -0.60 14.22
N SER A 136 -4.74 -0.21 15.39
CA SER A 136 -5.59 -1.07 16.22
C SER A 136 -7.05 -1.10 15.76
N GLU A 137 -7.57 0.00 15.23
CA GLU A 137 -8.99 0.15 14.92
C GLU A 137 -9.34 -0.22 13.47
N ILE A 138 -8.40 -0.06 12.54
CA ILE A 138 -8.58 -0.37 11.13
C ILE A 138 -7.67 -1.54 10.71
N ILE A 139 -6.36 -1.36 10.70
CA ILE A 139 -5.43 -2.25 10.01
C ILE A 139 -5.44 -3.66 10.60
N ALA A 140 -5.41 -3.76 11.94
CA ALA A 140 -5.44 -5.06 12.63
C ALA A 140 -6.76 -5.83 12.46
N LYS A 141 -7.81 -5.17 11.98
CA LYS A 141 -9.13 -5.77 11.78
C LYS A 141 -9.39 -6.20 10.34
N VAL A 142 -8.44 -6.03 9.44
CA VAL A 142 -8.57 -6.45 8.03
C VAL A 142 -8.11 -7.89 7.87
N PRO A 143 -9.00 -8.86 7.65
CA PRO A 143 -8.62 -10.26 7.46
C PRO A 143 -7.93 -10.47 6.11
N ASP A 144 -6.87 -11.25 6.05
CA ASP A 144 -6.18 -11.59 4.80
C ASP A 144 -7.15 -12.22 3.76
N ALA A 145 -8.07 -13.07 4.20
CA ALA A 145 -9.06 -13.68 3.32
C ALA A 145 -9.99 -12.66 2.66
N GLN A 146 -10.34 -11.56 3.37
CA GLN A 146 -11.09 -10.46 2.79
C GLN A 146 -10.27 -9.78 1.68
N VAL A 147 -8.99 -9.51 1.96
CA VAL A 147 -8.09 -8.84 1.00
C VAL A 147 -7.91 -9.69 -0.25
N MET A 148 -7.70 -11.00 -0.11
CA MET A 148 -7.57 -11.91 -1.27
C MET A 148 -8.85 -11.87 -2.14
N ALA A 149 -10.04 -11.96 -1.53
CA ALA A 149 -11.31 -11.89 -2.26
C ALA A 149 -11.51 -10.50 -2.94
N ASP A 150 -11.07 -9.42 -2.31
CA ASP A 150 -11.12 -8.07 -2.88
C ASP A 150 -10.23 -7.95 -4.12
N LEU A 151 -9.03 -8.54 -4.07
CA LEU A 151 -8.10 -8.54 -5.18
C LEU A 151 -8.60 -9.43 -6.33
N ASP A 152 -9.14 -10.60 -6.06
CA ASP A 152 -9.78 -11.46 -7.07
C ASP A 152 -10.91 -10.75 -7.78
N ALA A 153 -11.79 -10.07 -7.03
CA ALA A 153 -12.86 -9.28 -7.59
C ALA A 153 -12.33 -8.10 -8.43
N THR A 154 -11.21 -7.49 -8.02
CA THR A 154 -10.55 -6.42 -8.78
C THR A 154 -10.01 -6.94 -10.10
N VAL A 155 -9.36 -8.10 -10.14
CA VAL A 155 -8.88 -8.75 -11.37
C VAL A 155 -10.06 -9.11 -12.29
N ALA A 156 -11.13 -9.68 -11.73
CA ALA A 156 -12.33 -10.00 -12.49
C ALA A 156 -13.01 -8.74 -13.06
N TRP A 157 -13.01 -7.64 -12.30
CA TRP A 157 -13.49 -6.35 -12.80
C TRP A 157 -12.61 -5.82 -13.94
N ALA A 158 -11.28 -5.86 -13.79
CA ALA A 158 -10.33 -5.44 -14.82
C ALA A 158 -10.56 -6.16 -16.15
N SER A 159 -10.76 -7.48 -16.11
CA SER A 159 -11.01 -8.31 -17.30
C SER A 159 -12.27 -7.88 -18.06
N ARG A 160 -13.32 -7.45 -17.34
CA ARG A 160 -14.55 -6.95 -17.96
C ARG A 160 -14.46 -5.52 -18.48
N ASN A 161 -13.39 -4.80 -18.10
CA ASN A 161 -13.21 -3.36 -18.40
C ASN A 161 -11.97 -3.07 -19.25
N GLY A 162 -11.53 -4.03 -20.08
CA GLY A 162 -10.45 -3.86 -21.06
C GLY A 162 -9.06 -4.29 -20.59
N GLY A 163 -8.95 -4.88 -19.39
CA GLY A 163 -7.73 -5.50 -18.90
C GLY A 163 -7.59 -6.96 -19.33
N ASN A 164 -6.38 -7.47 -19.35
CA ASN A 164 -6.06 -8.87 -19.60
C ASN A 164 -5.52 -9.52 -18.31
N ALA A 165 -6.35 -10.34 -17.65
CA ALA A 165 -5.98 -11.01 -16.41
C ALA A 165 -4.85 -12.05 -16.56
N GLN A 166 -4.55 -12.47 -17.78
CA GLN A 166 -3.42 -13.38 -18.02
C GLN A 166 -2.06 -12.64 -18.04
N LYS A 167 -2.11 -11.30 -18.11
CA LYS A 167 -0.96 -10.40 -18.01
C LYS A 167 -1.07 -9.59 -16.72
N LEU A 168 -1.15 -10.29 -15.57
CA LEU A 168 -1.36 -9.70 -14.25
C LEU A 168 -0.04 -9.50 -13.53
N ALA A 169 0.11 -8.31 -12.94
CA ALA A 169 1.15 -8.00 -11.96
C ALA A 169 0.54 -7.32 -10.74
N ILE A 170 1.25 -7.36 -9.63
CA ILE A 170 0.89 -6.67 -8.40
C ILE A 170 2.11 -5.97 -7.82
N THR A 171 1.93 -4.78 -7.30
CA THR A 171 2.93 -4.02 -6.54
C THR A 171 2.29 -3.41 -5.32
N GLY A 172 3.08 -3.11 -4.29
CA GLY A 172 2.54 -2.52 -3.08
C GLY A 172 3.61 -1.91 -2.19
N PHE A 173 3.18 -1.03 -1.31
CA PHE A 173 4.03 -0.25 -0.44
C PHE A 173 3.76 -0.61 1.02
N CYS A 174 4.80 -0.81 1.84
CA CYS A 174 4.69 -1.13 3.26
C CYS A 174 3.74 -2.32 3.52
N TRP A 175 2.58 -2.10 4.13
CA TRP A 175 1.53 -3.11 4.31
C TRP A 175 1.12 -3.74 2.98
N GLY A 176 0.97 -2.93 1.93
CA GLY A 176 0.68 -3.41 0.59
C GLY A 176 1.77 -4.29 0.00
N GLY A 177 3.03 -4.09 0.38
CA GLY A 177 4.14 -4.99 0.04
C GLY A 177 3.94 -6.39 0.64
N ARG A 178 3.47 -6.49 1.90
CA ARG A 178 3.07 -7.77 2.50
C ARG A 178 1.93 -8.42 1.71
N ILE A 179 0.92 -7.67 1.35
CA ILE A 179 -0.21 -8.16 0.55
C ILE A 179 0.25 -8.66 -0.82
N THR A 180 1.18 -7.98 -1.46
CA THR A 180 1.78 -8.42 -2.73
C THR A 180 2.37 -9.83 -2.63
N TRP A 181 3.10 -10.12 -1.55
CA TRP A 181 3.64 -11.46 -1.29
C TRP A 181 2.54 -12.51 -1.09
N LEU A 182 1.53 -12.18 -0.30
CA LEU A 182 0.42 -13.10 -0.03
C LEU A 182 -0.37 -13.40 -1.31
N TYR A 183 -0.68 -12.38 -2.10
CA TYR A 183 -1.44 -12.56 -3.33
C TYR A 183 -0.66 -13.29 -4.43
N ALA A 184 0.66 -13.12 -4.48
CA ALA A 184 1.51 -13.87 -5.41
C ALA A 184 1.56 -15.38 -5.10
N ALA A 185 1.21 -15.78 -3.87
CA ALA A 185 1.13 -17.17 -3.44
C ALA A 185 -0.30 -17.71 -3.40
N HIS A 186 -1.30 -16.85 -3.64
CA HIS A 186 -2.72 -17.17 -3.66
C HIS A 186 -3.12 -17.78 -5.00
#